data_93f05f10c8197ee82d9924ca40639d0d
#
_entry.id   93f05f10c8197ee82d9924ca40639d0d
#
_cell.length_a   1.000
_cell.length_b   1.000
_cell.length_c   1.000
_cell.angle_alpha   90.00
_cell.angle_beta   90.00
_cell.angle_gamma   90.00
#
_symmetry.space_group_name_H-M   'P 1'
#
loop_
_entity.id
_entity.type
_entity.pdbx_description
1 polymer ?
#
loop_
_entity_poly.entity_id
_entity_poly.type
_entity_poly.pdbx_seq_one_letter_code
_entity_poly.pdbx_strand_id
1 'polypeptide(L)'
;MMDNVFKHNGYLGSIEYDDRDKVLHGRVLGISDMISYEGESVAELEEGFRDALESYFLGCKEVGKEPEKPFSGKFTVRVPGGLHAEIALKAKHSGKSLNAWVMDVLAQAAHEAR
;
A
#
# COMPACT_ATOMS: atom_id res chain seq x y z
N MET A 1 -2.55 -11.50 -4.65
CA MET A 1 -1.29 -12.16 -4.27
C MET A 1 -0.15 -11.15 -4.25
N MET A 2 0.60 -11.15 -3.19
CA MET A 2 1.68 -10.18 -3.00
C MET A 2 3.03 -10.77 -3.37
N ASP A 3 3.18 -11.09 -4.67
CA ASP A 3 4.45 -11.58 -5.18
C ASP A 3 5.35 -10.41 -5.54
N ASN A 4 6.64 -10.66 -5.61
CA ASN A 4 7.61 -9.67 -6.05
C ASN A 4 7.63 -8.41 -5.18
N VAL A 5 7.61 -8.63 -3.87
CA VAL A 5 7.79 -7.54 -2.91
C VAL A 5 8.77 -7.97 -1.84
N PHE A 6 9.47 -7.02 -1.28
CA PHE A 6 10.29 -7.24 -0.10
C PHE A 6 9.45 -7.02 1.15
N LYS A 7 9.83 -7.66 2.24
CA LYS A 7 9.17 -7.49 3.54
C LYS A 7 10.20 -7.23 4.62
N HIS A 8 9.89 -6.28 5.48
CA HIS A 8 10.75 -5.97 6.61
C HIS A 8 9.91 -5.26 7.68
N ASN A 9 9.82 -5.85 8.86
CA ASN A 9 9.08 -5.28 9.99
C ASN A 9 7.63 -4.90 9.64
N GLY A 10 6.99 -5.73 8.82
CA GLY A 10 5.62 -5.47 8.41
C GLY A 10 5.46 -4.50 7.25
N TYR A 11 6.54 -3.91 6.78
CA TYR A 11 6.52 -3.01 5.63
C TYR A 11 6.83 -3.77 4.36
N LEU A 12 6.22 -3.35 3.27
CA LEU A 12 6.40 -3.96 1.96
C LEU A 12 7.13 -2.99 1.05
N GLY A 13 8.01 -3.52 0.22
CA GLY A 13 8.73 -2.71 -0.75
C GLY A 13 8.58 -3.29 -2.15
N SER A 14 8.41 -2.42 -3.14
CA SER A 14 8.26 -2.85 -4.52
C SER A 14 9.60 -3.17 -5.17
N ILE A 15 9.52 -3.92 -6.27
CA ILE A 15 10.67 -4.27 -7.10
C ILE A 15 10.31 -3.87 -8.52
N GLU A 16 10.99 -2.88 -9.06
CA GLU A 16 10.70 -2.34 -10.38
C GLU A 16 11.98 -2.20 -11.18
N TYR A 17 11.88 -2.32 -12.48
CA TYR A 17 13.03 -2.20 -13.36
C TYR A 17 12.85 -1.01 -14.30
N ASP A 18 13.87 -0.17 -14.40
CA ASP A 18 13.88 0.94 -15.33
C ASP A 18 14.83 0.58 -16.48
N ASP A 19 14.25 0.30 -17.65
CA ASP A 19 15.03 -0.11 -18.80
C ASP A 19 15.94 1.00 -19.33
N ARG A 20 15.54 2.25 -19.15
CA ARG A 20 16.34 3.38 -19.65
C ARG A 20 17.64 3.53 -18.86
N ASP A 21 17.54 3.43 -17.54
CA ASP A 21 18.71 3.57 -16.68
C ASP A 21 19.36 2.25 -16.35
N LYS A 22 18.73 1.14 -16.74
CA LYS A 22 19.24 -0.21 -16.48
C LYS A 22 19.46 -0.44 -14.99
N VAL A 23 18.55 0.05 -14.17
CA VAL A 23 18.68 -0.04 -12.72
C VAL A 23 17.36 -0.56 -12.13
N LEU A 24 17.49 -1.29 -11.04
CA LEU A 24 16.33 -1.72 -10.26
C LEU A 24 16.02 -0.65 -9.23
N HIS A 25 14.74 -0.41 -9.03
CA HIS A 25 14.33 0.57 -8.02
C HIS A 25 13.04 0.10 -7.36
N GLY A 26 12.69 0.73 -6.27
CA GLY A 26 11.47 0.41 -5.56
C GLY A 26 11.12 1.48 -4.57
N ARG A 27 9.98 1.29 -3.94
CA ARG A 27 9.51 2.22 -2.91
C ARG A 27 8.73 1.45 -1.88
N VAL A 28 8.65 2.02 -0.68
CA VAL A 28 7.85 1.44 0.40
C VAL A 28 6.39 1.67 0.08
N LEU A 29 5.60 0.60 0.19
CA LEU A 29 4.18 0.63 -0.17
C LEU A 29 3.32 0.86 1.05
N GLY A 30 2.12 1.41 0.82
CA GLY A 30 1.11 1.49 1.87
C GLY A 30 1.28 2.62 2.87
N ILE A 31 2.20 3.55 2.63
CA ILE A 31 2.36 4.74 3.46
C ILE A 31 2.36 5.98 2.58
N SER A 32 2.13 7.14 3.18
CA SER A 32 2.08 8.39 2.43
C SER A 32 3.46 9.00 2.19
N ASP A 33 4.42 8.70 3.07
CA ASP A 33 5.78 9.18 2.90
C ASP A 33 6.44 8.52 1.69
N MET A 34 7.24 9.29 0.97
CA MET A 34 7.92 8.78 -0.21
C MET A 34 9.29 8.25 0.19
N ILE A 35 9.39 6.94 0.33
CA ILE A 35 10.64 6.27 0.66
C ILE A 35 11.01 5.37 -0.52
N SER A 36 12.12 5.68 -1.17
CA SER A 36 12.55 4.92 -2.35
C SER A 36 13.99 4.43 -2.18
N TYR A 37 14.36 3.48 -3.00
CA TYR A 37 15.67 2.86 -2.97
C TYR A 37 15.99 2.30 -4.35
N GLU A 38 17.26 2.04 -4.61
CA GLU A 38 17.66 1.47 -5.90
C GLU A 38 18.90 0.59 -5.73
N GLY A 39 19.19 -0.21 -6.75
CA GLY A 39 20.33 -1.09 -6.73
C GLY A 39 20.55 -1.73 -8.10
N GLU A 40 21.73 -2.30 -8.31
CA GLU A 40 22.06 -2.94 -9.57
C GLU A 40 21.80 -4.44 -9.57
N SER A 41 21.40 -4.98 -8.42
CA SER A 41 21.02 -6.37 -8.28
C SER A 41 19.85 -6.45 -7.30
N VAL A 42 19.18 -7.59 -7.30
CA VAL A 42 18.09 -7.80 -6.34
C VAL A 42 18.60 -7.74 -4.91
N ALA A 43 19.77 -8.32 -4.66
CA ALA A 43 20.37 -8.29 -3.31
C ALA A 43 20.65 -6.85 -2.87
N GLU A 44 21.21 -6.04 -3.75
CA GLU A 44 21.47 -4.63 -3.45
C GLU A 44 20.19 -3.86 -3.22
N LEU A 45 19.18 -4.15 -4.04
CA LEU A 45 17.90 -3.48 -3.91
C LEU A 45 17.25 -3.79 -2.56
N GLU A 46 17.30 -5.05 -2.16
CA GLU A 46 16.75 -5.47 -0.86
C GLU A 46 17.47 -4.82 0.31
N GLU A 47 18.79 -4.74 0.20
CA GLU A 47 19.57 -4.06 1.23
C GLU A 47 19.22 -2.58 1.29
N GLY A 48 19.05 -1.95 0.13
CA GLY A 48 18.62 -0.56 0.06
C GLY A 48 17.24 -0.34 0.68
N PHE A 49 16.33 -1.28 0.46
CA PHE A 49 15.01 -1.25 1.07
C PHE A 49 15.10 -1.26 2.59
N ARG A 50 15.89 -2.19 3.15
CA ARG A 50 16.05 -2.29 4.60
C ARG A 50 16.72 -1.05 5.18
N ASP A 51 17.77 -0.58 4.53
CA ASP A 51 18.49 0.62 4.99
C ASP A 51 17.59 1.84 4.97
N ALA A 52 16.79 1.99 3.92
CA ALA A 52 15.87 3.12 3.81
C ALA A 52 14.84 3.09 4.92
N LEU A 53 14.31 1.90 5.26
CA LEU A 53 13.36 1.76 6.35
C LEU A 53 13.99 2.06 7.70
N GLU A 54 15.20 1.55 7.96
CA GLU A 54 15.88 1.80 9.22
C GLU A 54 16.16 3.29 9.40
N SER A 55 16.53 3.94 8.30
CA SER A 55 16.75 5.38 8.29
C SER A 55 15.47 6.13 8.60
N TYR A 56 14.35 5.68 8.04
CA TYR A 56 13.03 6.28 8.28
C TYR A 56 12.64 6.15 9.75
N PHE A 57 12.80 4.95 10.33
CA PHE A 57 12.48 4.73 11.74
C PHE A 57 13.33 5.61 12.65
N LEU A 58 14.60 5.70 12.33
CA LEU A 58 15.52 6.53 13.10
C LEU A 58 15.13 8.00 13.06
N GLY A 59 14.80 8.48 11.86
CA GLY A 59 14.36 9.85 11.68
C GLY A 59 13.08 10.15 12.44
N CYS A 60 12.13 9.22 12.45
CA CYS A 60 10.89 9.37 13.20
C CYS A 60 11.19 9.49 14.70
N LYS A 61 12.09 8.64 15.19
CA LYS A 61 12.46 8.64 16.60
C LYS A 61 13.09 9.97 17.01
N GLU A 62 13.95 10.52 16.13
CA GLU A 62 14.65 11.77 16.41
C GLU A 62 13.71 12.95 16.57
N VAL A 63 12.61 12.97 15.82
CA VAL A 63 11.65 14.06 15.89
C VAL A 63 10.45 13.73 16.78
N GLY A 64 10.47 12.57 17.44
CA GLY A 64 9.38 12.18 18.34
C GLY A 64 8.09 11.83 17.63
N LYS A 65 8.18 11.35 16.39
CA LYS A 65 7.03 11.00 15.58
C LYS A 65 6.93 9.48 15.47
N GLU A 66 5.70 8.96 15.53
CA GLU A 66 5.46 7.54 15.29
C GLU A 66 5.61 7.23 13.81
N PRO A 67 6.30 6.13 13.45
CA PRO A 67 6.34 5.72 12.04
C PRO A 67 4.93 5.45 11.53
N GLU A 68 4.69 5.81 10.28
CA GLU A 68 3.40 5.57 9.65
C GLU A 68 3.15 4.07 9.52
N LYS A 69 1.95 3.63 9.90
CA LYS A 69 1.57 2.22 9.81
C LYS A 69 1.14 1.90 8.38
N PRO A 70 1.79 0.93 7.71
CA PRO A 70 1.39 0.61 6.34
C PRO A 70 0.03 -0.05 6.30
N PHE A 71 -0.74 0.29 5.27
CA PHE A 71 -2.07 -0.29 5.07
C PHE A 71 -2.92 -0.18 6.33
N SER A 72 -3.18 1.06 6.72
CA SER A 72 -3.81 1.39 8.00
C SER A 72 -5.25 0.91 8.16
N GLY A 73 -5.89 0.50 7.06
CA GLY A 73 -7.30 0.14 7.07
C GLY A 73 -8.20 1.28 6.67
N LYS A 74 -7.64 2.43 6.37
CA LYS A 74 -8.41 3.60 5.92
C LYS A 74 -7.90 4.08 4.58
N PHE A 75 -8.81 4.30 3.65
CA PHE A 75 -8.49 4.94 2.38
C PHE A 75 -9.77 5.53 1.81
N THR A 76 -9.62 6.49 0.93
CA THR A 76 -10.74 7.22 0.35
C THR A 76 -10.81 6.93 -1.13
N VAL A 77 -12.02 6.65 -1.61
CA VAL A 77 -12.27 6.44 -3.04
C VAL A 77 -13.28 7.47 -3.50
N ARG A 78 -12.98 8.12 -4.62
CA ARG A 78 -13.92 9.05 -5.24
C ARG A 78 -14.64 8.33 -6.35
N VAL A 79 -15.96 8.44 -6.38
CA VAL A 79 -16.80 7.82 -7.41
C VAL A 79 -17.76 8.85 -7.98
N PRO A 80 -18.27 8.61 -9.19
CA PRO A 80 -19.31 9.51 -9.73
C PRO A 80 -20.53 9.54 -8.82
N GLY A 81 -21.22 10.69 -8.79
CA GLY A 81 -22.40 10.85 -7.93
C GLY A 81 -23.49 9.81 -8.16
N GLY A 82 -23.68 9.42 -9.41
CA GLY A 82 -24.66 8.37 -9.73
C GLY A 82 -24.35 7.04 -9.10
N LEU A 83 -23.06 6.66 -9.12
CA LEU A 83 -22.63 5.42 -8.50
C LEU A 83 -22.75 5.50 -6.98
N HIS A 84 -22.43 6.64 -6.41
CA HIS A 84 -22.58 6.85 -4.97
C HIS A 84 -24.03 6.59 -4.53
N ALA A 85 -24.99 7.14 -5.31
CA ALA A 85 -26.40 6.95 -5.00
C ALA A 85 -26.81 5.47 -5.10
N GLU A 86 -26.33 4.79 -6.14
CA GLU A 86 -26.63 3.37 -6.32
C GLU A 86 -26.12 2.52 -5.16
N ILE A 87 -24.90 2.78 -4.75
CA ILE A 87 -24.27 2.04 -3.63
C ILE A 87 -25.07 2.27 -2.36
N ALA A 88 -25.43 3.52 -2.10
CA ALA A 88 -26.19 3.86 -0.89
C ALA A 88 -27.54 3.14 -0.86
N LEU A 89 -28.23 3.07 -1.98
CA LEU A 89 -29.50 2.38 -2.06
C LEU A 89 -29.36 0.87 -1.88
N LYS A 90 -28.33 0.29 -2.48
CA LYS A 90 -28.10 -1.15 -2.33
C LYS A 90 -27.78 -1.52 -0.90
N ALA A 91 -26.97 -0.69 -0.24
CA ALA A 91 -26.65 -0.91 1.17
C ALA A 91 -27.92 -0.87 2.02
N LYS A 92 -28.76 0.14 1.78
CA LYS A 92 -30.00 0.30 2.51
C LYS A 92 -30.92 -0.90 2.33
N HIS A 93 -31.07 -1.37 1.10
CA HIS A 93 -31.93 -2.51 0.79
C HIS A 93 -31.38 -3.81 1.40
N SER A 94 -30.10 -3.86 1.65
CA SER A 94 -29.46 -5.02 2.27
C SER A 94 -29.46 -4.96 3.81
N GLY A 95 -30.00 -3.87 4.36
CA GLY A 95 -30.01 -3.68 5.80
C GLY A 95 -28.64 -3.40 6.39
N LYS A 96 -27.71 -2.88 5.58
CA LYS A 96 -26.34 -2.62 6.01
C LYS A 96 -26.01 -1.14 5.90
N SER A 97 -25.02 -0.70 6.67
CA SER A 97 -24.47 0.63 6.49
C SER A 97 -23.73 0.66 5.15
N LEU A 98 -23.54 1.87 4.61
CA LEU A 98 -22.78 2.04 3.38
C LEU A 98 -21.39 1.42 3.51
N ASN A 99 -20.72 1.70 4.62
CA ASN A 99 -19.37 1.18 4.85
C ASN A 99 -19.35 -0.35 4.89
N ALA A 100 -20.29 -0.95 5.57
CA ALA A 100 -20.35 -2.41 5.69
C ALA A 100 -20.61 -3.07 4.33
N TRP A 101 -21.52 -2.48 3.55
CA TRP A 101 -21.83 -3.02 2.22
C TRP A 101 -20.61 -2.93 1.29
N VAL A 102 -19.94 -1.77 1.31
CA VAL A 102 -18.75 -1.56 0.47
C VAL A 102 -17.64 -2.52 0.89
N MET A 103 -17.45 -2.68 2.19
CA MET A 103 -16.41 -3.59 2.70
C MET A 103 -16.65 -5.02 2.23
N ASP A 104 -17.91 -5.49 2.29
CA ASP A 104 -18.25 -6.83 1.84
C ASP A 104 -17.94 -7.02 0.36
N VAL A 105 -18.31 -6.04 -0.47
CA VAL A 105 -18.08 -6.11 -1.91
C VAL A 105 -16.59 -6.11 -2.23
N LEU A 106 -15.84 -5.25 -1.56
CA LEU A 106 -14.40 -5.17 -1.78
C LEU A 106 -13.71 -6.45 -1.35
N ALA A 107 -14.10 -7.00 -0.21
CA ALA A 107 -13.53 -8.25 0.28
C ALA A 107 -13.80 -9.38 -0.70
N GLN A 108 -15.01 -9.45 -1.22
CA GLN A 108 -15.39 -10.47 -2.20
C GLN A 108 -14.57 -10.33 -3.48
N ALA A 109 -14.44 -9.11 -3.98
CA ALA A 109 -13.68 -8.85 -5.19
C ALA A 109 -12.19 -9.16 -4.99
N ALA A 110 -11.65 -8.81 -3.84
CA ALA A 110 -10.22 -9.02 -3.55
C ALA A 110 -9.89 -10.49 -3.38
N HIS A 111 -10.83 -11.29 -2.91
CA HIS A 111 -10.62 -12.72 -2.67
C HIS A 111 -11.00 -13.59 -3.85
N GLU A 112 -11.45 -12.98 -4.93
CA GLU A 112 -11.80 -13.74 -6.14
C GLU A 112 -10.56 -14.42 -6.71
N ALA A 113 -10.68 -15.70 -7.03
CA ALA A 113 -9.57 -16.47 -7.58
C ALA A 113 -9.30 -16.03 -9.03
N ARG A 114 -8.04 -16.08 -9.44
CA ARG A 114 -7.62 -15.75 -10.80
C ARG A 114 -6.79 -16.86 -11.37
#